data_ea7a109702bbaad0cf3de6b604beb23f
#
_entry.id   ea7a109702bbaad0cf3de6b604beb23f
#
_cell.length_a   1.000
_cell.length_b   1.000
_cell.length_c   1.000
_cell.angle_alpha   90.00
_cell.angle_beta   90.00
_cell.angle_gamma   90.00
#
_symmetry.space_group_name_H-M   'P 1'
#
loop_
_entity.id
_entity.type
_entity.pdbx_description
1 polymer ?
#
loop_
_entity_poly.entity_id
_entity_poly.type
_entity_poly.pdbx_seq_one_letter_code
_entity_poly.pdbx_strand_id
1 'polypeptide(L)'
;MREGDVIIRTVIRLIVPFVQIFGLYVVFHGGGGPGGGFQGGVIMAASIFLYVMAFGITEGKKRLSEKVNMIMRSTGLYFYSGAGILALIFGGNFLDYGAVPLPFHDPAHIRAFMIDGVVEVGVAITVMAVMVTIFFEFYPGGTSDD
;
A
#
# COMPACT_ATOMS: atom_id res chain seq x y z
N MET A 1 -24.77 5.97 -22.80
CA MET A 1 -24.54 5.64 -21.36
C MET A 1 -25.88 5.18 -20.81
N ARG A 2 -25.93 3.98 -20.25
CA ARG A 2 -27.13 3.47 -19.59
C ARG A 2 -27.29 4.19 -18.25
N GLU A 3 -28.53 4.44 -17.80
CA GLU A 3 -28.78 5.13 -16.51
C GLU A 3 -28.06 4.42 -15.33
N GLY A 4 -27.98 3.10 -15.37
CA GLY A 4 -27.24 2.30 -14.39
C GLY A 4 -25.73 2.62 -14.32
N ASP A 5 -25.11 2.99 -15.43
CA ASP A 5 -23.69 3.34 -15.47
C ASP A 5 -23.40 4.64 -14.71
N VAL A 6 -24.34 5.59 -14.73
CA VAL A 6 -24.22 6.87 -14.03
C VAL A 6 -24.28 6.67 -12.51
N ILE A 7 -25.23 5.84 -12.07
CA ILE A 7 -25.41 5.54 -10.63
C ILE A 7 -24.16 4.84 -10.09
N ILE A 8 -23.68 3.78 -10.75
CA ILE A 8 -22.50 3.02 -10.33
C ILE A 8 -21.26 3.93 -10.25
N ARG A 9 -21.02 4.75 -11.28
CA ARG A 9 -19.88 5.67 -11.30
C ARG A 9 -19.95 6.72 -10.20
N THR A 10 -21.14 7.24 -9.91
CA THR A 10 -21.32 8.23 -8.84
C THR A 10 -21.06 7.63 -7.48
N VAL A 11 -21.63 6.44 -7.20
CA VAL A 11 -21.44 5.74 -5.94
C VAL A 11 -19.97 5.36 -5.74
N ILE A 12 -19.30 4.79 -6.75
CA ILE A 12 -17.89 4.40 -6.65
C ILE A 12 -16.99 5.62 -6.46
N ARG A 13 -17.26 6.74 -7.14
CA ARG A 13 -16.49 7.98 -6.94
C ARG A 13 -16.59 8.50 -5.51
N LEU A 14 -17.73 8.29 -4.87
CA LEU A 14 -17.94 8.65 -3.47
C LEU A 14 -17.26 7.67 -2.51
N ILE A 15 -17.38 6.36 -2.74
CA ILE A 15 -16.91 5.32 -1.81
C ILE A 15 -15.39 5.17 -1.84
N VAL A 16 -14.73 5.28 -2.99
CA VAL A 16 -13.29 5.07 -3.15
C VAL A 16 -12.44 5.85 -2.15
N PRO A 17 -12.66 7.17 -1.91
CA PRO A 17 -11.88 7.90 -0.91
C PRO A 17 -12.06 7.34 0.52
N PHE A 18 -13.26 6.92 0.89
CA PHE A 18 -13.52 6.34 2.21
C PHE A 18 -12.80 5.01 2.39
N VAL A 19 -12.79 4.16 1.36
CA VAL A 19 -12.05 2.89 1.37
C VAL A 19 -10.54 3.15 1.50
N GLN A 20 -10.01 4.19 0.83
CA GLN A 20 -8.60 4.57 0.95
C GLN A 20 -8.26 5.06 2.35
N ILE A 21 -9.09 5.92 2.95
CA ILE A 21 -8.91 6.40 4.32
C ILE A 21 -8.98 5.23 5.31
N PHE A 22 -9.94 4.32 5.12
CA PHE A 22 -10.06 3.11 5.93
C PHE A 22 -8.83 2.21 5.78
N GLY A 23 -8.31 2.03 4.56
CA GLY A 23 -7.07 1.30 4.31
C GLY A 23 -5.88 1.89 5.06
N LEU A 24 -5.72 3.23 5.04
CA LEU A 24 -4.69 3.92 5.82
C LEU A 24 -4.87 3.71 7.32
N TYR A 25 -6.10 3.82 7.82
CA TYR A 25 -6.40 3.53 9.23
C TYR A 25 -5.95 2.12 9.61
N VAL A 26 -6.26 1.11 8.78
CA VAL A 26 -5.86 -0.29 9.02
C VAL A 26 -4.34 -0.46 9.03
N VAL A 27 -3.60 0.24 8.14
CA VAL A 27 -2.13 0.23 8.13
C VAL A 27 -1.57 0.69 9.47
N PHE A 28 -2.04 1.82 9.99
CA PHE A 28 -1.51 2.39 11.23
C PHE A 28 -2.07 1.73 12.51
N HIS A 29 -2.98 0.78 12.40
CA HIS A 29 -3.58 0.09 13.54
C HIS A 29 -3.04 -1.33 13.75
N GLY A 30 -1.98 -1.72 13.05
CA GLY A 30 -1.42 -3.07 13.08
C GLY A 30 -0.78 -3.45 14.41
N GLY A 31 -0.09 -2.52 15.07
CA GLY A 31 0.66 -2.80 16.31
C GLY A 31 -0.19 -3.04 17.55
N GLY A 32 -1.47 -2.70 17.54
CA GLY A 32 -2.35 -2.83 18.71
C GLY A 32 -3.64 -3.61 18.49
N GLY A 33 -3.90 -4.11 17.27
CA GLY A 33 -5.18 -4.73 16.94
C GLY A 33 -5.20 -5.51 15.62
N PRO A 34 -6.38 -5.89 15.15
CA PRO A 34 -6.53 -6.55 13.85
C PRO A 34 -6.32 -5.55 12.71
N GLY A 35 -5.09 -5.41 12.27
CA GLY A 35 -4.69 -4.50 11.19
C GLY A 35 -3.32 -4.87 10.66
N GLY A 36 -2.69 -3.92 9.97
CA GLY A 36 -1.31 -3.99 9.51
C GLY A 36 -1.13 -3.68 8.04
N GLY A 37 0.13 -3.58 7.64
CA GLY A 37 0.52 -3.16 6.31
C GLY A 37 -0.05 -4.02 5.20
N PHE A 38 -0.07 -5.33 5.36
CA PHE A 38 -0.63 -6.23 4.33
C PHE A 38 -2.13 -5.99 4.11
N GLN A 39 -2.91 -6.00 5.20
CA GLN A 39 -4.36 -5.84 5.12
C GLN A 39 -4.75 -4.46 4.59
N GLY A 40 -4.12 -3.41 5.11
CA GLY A 40 -4.33 -2.06 4.63
C GLY A 40 -3.94 -1.89 3.16
N GLY A 41 -2.83 -2.49 2.73
CA GLY A 41 -2.38 -2.50 1.33
C GLY A 41 -3.38 -3.16 0.39
N VAL A 42 -3.96 -4.30 0.78
CA VAL A 42 -5.02 -4.98 0.01
C VAL A 42 -6.27 -4.12 -0.10
N ILE A 43 -6.72 -3.48 1.00
CA ILE A 43 -7.89 -2.58 1.00
C ILE A 43 -7.65 -1.39 0.07
N MET A 44 -6.45 -0.81 0.10
CA MET A 44 -6.10 0.29 -0.80
C MET A 44 -6.08 -0.16 -2.26
N ALA A 45 -5.55 -1.35 -2.57
CA ALA A 45 -5.61 -1.93 -3.90
C ALA A 45 -7.06 -2.16 -4.37
N ALA A 46 -7.91 -2.69 -3.49
CA ALA A 46 -9.33 -2.90 -3.78
C ALA A 46 -10.05 -1.60 -4.16
N SER A 47 -9.69 -0.46 -3.56
CA SER A 47 -10.22 0.85 -3.93
C SER A 47 -9.92 1.23 -5.39
N ILE A 48 -8.72 0.87 -5.86
CA ILE A 48 -8.29 1.10 -7.25
C ILE A 48 -9.04 0.13 -8.18
N PHE A 49 -9.20 -1.13 -7.79
CA PHE A 49 -9.98 -2.10 -8.55
C PHE A 49 -11.42 -1.64 -8.76
N LEU A 50 -12.09 -1.19 -7.71
CA LEU A 50 -13.43 -0.61 -7.79
C LEU A 50 -13.49 0.57 -8.77
N TYR A 51 -12.49 1.44 -8.72
CA TYR A 51 -12.41 2.57 -9.64
C TYR A 51 -12.26 2.10 -11.10
N VAL A 52 -11.35 1.16 -11.36
CA VAL A 52 -11.12 0.63 -12.71
C VAL A 52 -12.36 -0.09 -13.25
N MET A 53 -13.04 -0.87 -12.41
CA MET A 53 -14.27 -1.57 -12.82
C MET A 53 -15.39 -0.61 -13.25
N ALA A 54 -15.46 0.57 -12.64
CA ALA A 54 -16.49 1.58 -12.96
C ALA A 54 -16.11 2.50 -14.12
N PHE A 55 -14.84 2.85 -14.23
CA PHE A 55 -14.37 3.88 -15.19
C PHE A 55 -13.52 3.32 -16.32
N GLY A 56 -13.13 2.07 -16.25
CA GLY A 56 -12.26 1.38 -17.21
C GLY A 56 -10.78 1.53 -16.90
N ILE A 57 -9.99 0.65 -17.52
CA ILE A 57 -8.54 0.54 -17.26
C ILE A 57 -7.77 1.80 -17.66
N THR A 58 -8.14 2.46 -18.73
CA THR A 58 -7.50 3.69 -19.21
C THR A 58 -7.56 4.80 -18.15
N GLU A 59 -8.73 4.98 -17.52
CA GLU A 59 -8.88 5.95 -16.43
C GLU A 59 -8.16 5.50 -15.16
N GLY A 60 -8.09 4.20 -14.90
CA GLY A 60 -7.29 3.64 -13.80
C GLY A 60 -5.79 3.91 -13.99
N LYS A 61 -5.23 3.65 -15.17
CA LYS A 61 -3.83 3.93 -15.49
C LYS A 61 -3.46 5.41 -15.46
N LYS A 62 -4.41 6.32 -15.69
CA LYS A 62 -4.21 7.76 -15.46
C LYS A 62 -4.10 8.12 -13.98
N ARG A 63 -4.85 7.44 -13.12
CA ARG A 63 -4.79 7.63 -11.66
C ARG A 63 -3.53 7.06 -11.04
N LEU A 64 -3.15 5.88 -11.45
CA LEU A 64 -1.94 5.21 -11.02
C LEU A 64 -1.20 4.70 -12.25
N SER A 65 -0.28 5.53 -12.76
CA SER A 65 0.51 5.18 -13.92
C SER A 65 1.47 4.03 -13.59
N GLU A 66 1.80 3.23 -14.60
CA GLU A 66 2.68 2.08 -14.46
C GLU A 66 4.05 2.46 -13.87
N LYS A 67 4.60 3.61 -14.28
CA LYS A 67 5.87 4.15 -13.73
C LYS A 67 5.75 4.45 -12.24
N VAL A 68 4.69 5.12 -11.81
CA VAL A 68 4.44 5.42 -10.39
C VAL A 68 4.26 4.14 -9.60
N ASN A 69 3.48 3.20 -10.13
CA ASN A 69 3.25 1.91 -9.49
C ASN A 69 4.55 1.10 -9.32
N MET A 70 5.43 1.09 -10.34
CA MET A 70 6.75 0.46 -10.27
C MET A 70 7.63 1.11 -9.19
N ILE A 71 7.66 2.44 -9.11
CA ILE A 71 8.41 3.17 -8.08
C ILE A 71 7.86 2.83 -6.69
N MET A 72 6.55 2.83 -6.49
CA MET A 72 5.92 2.49 -5.22
C MET A 72 6.29 1.08 -4.76
N ARG A 73 6.23 0.10 -5.66
CA ARG A 73 6.62 -1.29 -5.38
C ARG A 73 8.07 -1.40 -4.92
N SER A 74 8.99 -0.74 -5.62
CA SER A 74 10.40 -0.73 -5.27
C SER A 74 10.66 0.03 -3.97
N THR A 75 10.04 1.18 -3.78
CA THR A 75 10.18 2.00 -2.57
C THR A 75 9.72 1.24 -1.33
N GLY A 76 8.56 0.59 -1.39
CA GLY A 76 8.06 -0.19 -0.25
C GLY A 76 9.00 -1.34 0.13
N LEU A 77 9.60 -2.02 -0.86
CA LEU A 77 10.60 -3.06 -0.61
C LEU A 77 11.87 -2.49 0.04
N TYR A 78 12.30 -1.30 -0.38
CA TYR A 78 13.45 -0.61 0.25
C TYR A 78 13.16 -0.19 1.69
N PHE A 79 11.94 0.22 2.02
CA PHE A 79 11.55 0.51 3.40
C PHE A 79 11.70 -0.72 4.29
N TYR A 80 11.18 -1.86 3.85
CA TYR A 80 11.29 -3.12 4.59
C TYR A 80 12.73 -3.60 4.74
N SER A 81 13.44 -3.74 3.62
CA SER A 81 14.83 -4.23 3.62
C SER A 81 15.77 -3.25 4.31
N GLY A 82 15.57 -1.95 4.10
CA GLY A 82 16.35 -0.89 4.71
C GLY A 82 16.24 -0.88 6.23
N ALA A 83 15.05 -1.10 6.78
CA ALA A 83 14.86 -1.21 8.22
C ALA A 83 15.66 -2.39 8.82
N GLY A 84 15.67 -3.53 8.12
CA GLY A 84 16.47 -4.69 8.54
C GLY A 84 18.00 -4.44 8.46
N ILE A 85 18.45 -3.78 7.40
CA ILE A 85 19.86 -3.44 7.19
C ILE A 85 20.33 -2.40 8.22
N LEU A 86 19.50 -1.41 8.54
CA LEU A 86 19.82 -0.42 9.58
C LEU A 86 20.11 -1.11 10.92
N ALA A 87 19.33 -2.09 11.33
CA ALA A 87 19.57 -2.83 12.56
C ALA A 87 20.96 -3.52 12.56
N LEU A 88 21.36 -4.10 11.42
CA LEU A 88 22.71 -4.70 11.27
C LEU A 88 23.83 -3.66 11.36
N ILE A 89 23.68 -2.49 10.74
CA ILE A 89 24.70 -1.42 10.78
C ILE A 89 24.96 -0.95 12.21
N PHE A 90 23.93 -0.91 13.05
CA PHE A 90 24.06 -0.52 14.46
C PHE A 90 24.42 -1.67 15.40
N GLY A 91 24.87 -2.80 14.87
CA GLY A 91 25.40 -3.92 15.63
C GLY A 91 24.38 -4.87 16.22
N GLY A 92 23.11 -4.73 15.85
CA GLY A 92 22.04 -5.69 16.15
C GLY A 92 21.97 -6.83 15.15
N ASN A 93 21.05 -7.77 15.38
CA ASN A 93 20.70 -8.78 14.39
C ASN A 93 19.79 -8.19 13.31
N PHE A 94 19.66 -8.90 12.17
CA PHE A 94 18.68 -8.49 11.13
C PHE A 94 17.27 -8.40 11.74
N LEU A 95 16.60 -7.26 11.53
CA LEU A 95 15.29 -6.93 12.11
C LEU A 95 15.29 -6.69 13.65
N ASP A 96 16.43 -6.56 14.28
CA ASP A 96 16.50 -6.14 15.69
C ASP A 96 16.38 -4.61 15.80
N TYR A 97 15.18 -4.13 15.67
CA TYR A 97 14.87 -2.69 15.64
C TYR A 97 15.24 -1.95 16.94
N GLY A 98 15.37 -2.68 18.06
CA GLY A 98 15.79 -2.09 19.33
C GLY A 98 17.24 -1.61 19.35
N ALA A 99 18.08 -2.07 18.41
CA ALA A 99 19.47 -1.66 18.28
C ALA A 99 19.64 -0.30 17.54
N VAL A 100 18.59 0.19 16.89
CA VAL A 100 18.65 1.45 16.13
C VAL A 100 18.63 2.65 17.08
N PRO A 101 19.61 3.57 17.04
CA PRO A 101 19.70 4.71 17.93
C PRO A 101 18.71 5.81 17.52
N LEU A 102 17.44 5.62 17.84
CA LEU A 102 16.41 6.65 17.72
C LEU A 102 16.31 7.46 19.01
N PRO A 103 15.80 8.70 18.95
CA PRO A 103 15.72 9.60 20.11
C PRO A 103 14.63 9.19 21.11
N PHE A 104 14.32 7.92 21.22
CA PHE A 104 13.40 7.36 22.20
C PHE A 104 14.22 6.69 23.33
N HIS A 105 13.80 6.94 24.57
CA HIS A 105 14.50 6.39 25.73
C HIS A 105 14.24 4.90 26.00
N ASP A 106 13.17 4.33 25.40
CA ASP A 106 12.74 2.96 25.60
C ASP A 106 12.88 2.14 24.30
N PRO A 107 13.64 1.03 24.32
CA PRO A 107 13.75 0.13 23.18
C PRO A 107 12.40 -0.42 22.66
N ALA A 108 11.40 -0.53 23.54
CA ALA A 108 10.05 -0.95 23.14
C ALA A 108 9.39 0.08 22.23
N HIS A 109 9.52 1.37 22.51
CA HIS A 109 9.01 2.44 21.66
C HIS A 109 9.75 2.52 20.31
N ILE A 110 11.05 2.24 20.29
CA ILE A 110 11.84 2.16 19.06
C ILE A 110 11.30 1.03 18.16
N ARG A 111 11.08 -0.14 18.75
CA ARG A 111 10.54 -1.30 18.02
C ARG A 111 9.15 -1.01 17.46
N ALA A 112 8.26 -0.46 18.27
CA ALA A 112 6.91 -0.10 17.85
C ALA A 112 6.95 0.90 16.68
N PHE A 113 7.74 1.96 16.79
CA PHE A 113 7.88 2.95 15.72
C PHE A 113 8.44 2.36 14.42
N MET A 114 9.45 1.50 14.52
CA MET A 114 10.06 0.86 13.34
C MET A 114 9.12 -0.13 12.69
N ILE A 115 8.37 -0.90 13.47
CA ILE A 115 7.41 -1.88 12.94
C ILE A 115 6.21 -1.14 12.33
N ASP A 116 5.51 -0.35 13.12
CA ASP A 116 4.22 0.26 12.72
C ASP A 116 4.43 1.42 11.74
N GLY A 117 5.48 2.22 11.93
CA GLY A 117 5.74 3.41 11.12
C GLY A 117 6.53 3.14 9.84
N VAL A 118 7.51 2.25 9.87
CA VAL A 118 8.41 2.05 8.72
C VAL A 118 8.09 0.76 7.97
N VAL A 119 8.06 -0.36 8.69
CA VAL A 119 7.89 -1.68 8.08
C VAL A 119 6.49 -1.87 7.54
N GLU A 120 5.46 -1.59 8.34
CA GLU A 120 4.06 -1.76 7.91
C GLU A 120 3.68 -0.83 6.77
N VAL A 121 4.15 0.40 6.78
CA VAL A 121 3.95 1.33 5.66
C VAL A 121 4.66 0.82 4.40
N GLY A 122 5.89 0.31 4.51
CA GLY A 122 6.61 -0.30 3.40
C GLY A 122 5.87 -1.50 2.82
N VAL A 123 5.36 -2.39 3.68
CA VAL A 123 4.55 -3.54 3.28
C VAL A 123 3.26 -3.09 2.59
N ALA A 124 2.54 -2.11 3.15
CA ALA A 124 1.28 -1.61 2.58
C ALA A 124 1.47 -1.06 1.17
N ILE A 125 2.50 -0.24 0.96
CA ILE A 125 2.83 0.33 -0.35
C ILE A 125 3.18 -0.79 -1.35
N THR A 126 4.01 -1.75 -0.94
CA THR A 126 4.41 -2.86 -1.80
C THR A 126 3.23 -3.74 -2.19
N VAL A 127 2.42 -4.15 -1.20
CA VAL A 127 1.24 -5.01 -1.42
C VAL A 127 0.24 -4.31 -2.34
N MET A 128 -0.11 -3.06 -2.06
CA MET A 128 -1.00 -2.28 -2.91
C MET A 128 -0.47 -2.23 -4.36
N ALA A 129 0.80 -1.87 -4.55
CA ALA A 129 1.39 -1.73 -5.88
C ALA A 129 1.47 -3.06 -6.64
N VAL A 130 1.83 -4.16 -5.97
CA VAL A 130 1.88 -5.49 -6.58
C VAL A 130 0.49 -5.97 -6.98
N MET A 131 -0.51 -5.83 -6.10
CA MET A 131 -1.89 -6.21 -6.39
C MET A 131 -2.46 -5.43 -7.57
N VAL A 132 -2.19 -4.13 -7.64
CA VAL A 132 -2.61 -3.30 -8.79
C VAL A 132 -1.90 -3.72 -10.08
N THR A 133 -0.60 -4.05 -10.02
CA THR A 133 0.11 -4.58 -11.20
C THR A 133 -0.56 -5.85 -11.70
N ILE A 134 -0.77 -6.84 -10.83
CA ILE A 134 -1.43 -8.10 -11.18
C ILE A 134 -2.80 -7.83 -11.78
N PHE A 135 -3.60 -6.96 -11.18
CA PHE A 135 -4.92 -6.63 -11.69
C PHE A 135 -4.88 -6.00 -13.09
N PHE A 136 -3.95 -5.09 -13.35
CA PHE A 136 -3.83 -4.45 -14.66
C PHE A 136 -3.38 -5.43 -15.76
N GLU A 137 -2.50 -6.39 -15.42
CA GLU A 137 -2.04 -7.40 -16.36
C GLU A 137 -3.16 -8.40 -16.73
N PHE A 138 -3.99 -8.77 -15.78
CA PHE A 138 -5.07 -9.73 -16.00
C PHE A 138 -6.40 -9.09 -16.44
N TYR A 139 -6.50 -7.77 -16.45
CA TYR A 139 -7.74 -7.10 -16.83
C TYR A 139 -7.98 -7.25 -18.34
N PRO A 140 -9.15 -7.78 -18.80
CA PRO A 140 -9.45 -7.93 -20.22
C PRO A 140 -9.40 -6.58 -20.95
N GLY A 141 -8.44 -6.42 -21.86
CA GLY A 141 -8.17 -5.16 -22.57
C GLY A 141 -6.95 -4.38 -22.05
N GLY A 142 -6.19 -4.95 -21.11
CA GLY A 142 -4.94 -4.37 -20.61
C GLY A 142 -3.72 -4.56 -21.51
N THR A 143 -3.78 -5.50 -22.41
CA THR A 143 -2.74 -5.78 -23.43
C THR A 143 -3.20 -5.29 -24.79
N SER A 144 -3.34 -4.01 -24.99
CA SER A 144 -3.22 -3.42 -26.32
C SER A 144 -1.83 -2.81 -26.38
N ASP A 145 -0.94 -3.56 -27.01
CA ASP A 145 0.22 -2.99 -27.68
C ASP A 145 -0.23 -1.80 -28.51
N ASP A 146 0.17 -0.59 -28.15
CA ASP A 146 0.41 0.55 -29.00
C ASP A 146 1.40 1.49 -28.31
#